data_30f1196f27f407e5692f8a13678d938b
#
_entry.id   30f1196f27f407e5692f8a13678d938b
#
_cell.length_a   1.000
_cell.length_b   1.000
_cell.length_c   1.000
_cell.angle_alpha   90.00
_cell.angle_beta   90.00
_cell.angle_gamma   90.00
#
_symmetry.space_group_name_H-M   'P 1'
#
loop_
_entity.id
_entity.type
_entity.pdbx_description
1 polymer ?
#
loop_
_entity_poly.entity_id
_entity_poly.type
_entity_poly.pdbx_seq_one_letter_code
_entity_poly.pdbx_strand_id
1 'polypeptide(L)'
;MNSTKSKLIEAEKIAQQLFTVIGERELIKPGKTENELNEEVFSLADELYSIKKYWHKRIVRSGINTLVPYDENPPDLTIQEDDILFLDFGPIIEDWEADFGRTFVIGNDPAKHKLKRDIELAWHEAKDWFGRQSKLTGAEYWHYIVDL
;
A
#
# COMPACT_ATOMS: atom_id res chain seq x y z
N MET A 1 -13.07 -8.73 25.30
CA MET A 1 -12.78 -8.01 24.05
C MET A 1 -13.27 -8.83 22.88
N ASN A 2 -13.89 -8.21 21.87
CA ASN A 2 -14.40 -8.97 20.73
C ASN A 2 -13.20 -9.57 19.99
N SER A 3 -13.11 -10.89 19.91
CA SER A 3 -11.97 -11.62 19.31
C SER A 3 -11.70 -11.20 17.85
N THR A 4 -12.76 -10.92 17.06
CA THR A 4 -12.67 -10.44 15.67
C THR A 4 -11.92 -9.12 15.56
N LYS A 5 -12.29 -8.12 16.37
CA LYS A 5 -11.63 -6.80 16.34
C LYS A 5 -10.14 -6.89 16.67
N SER A 6 -9.78 -7.70 17.67
CA SER A 6 -8.36 -7.85 18.04
C SER A 6 -7.54 -8.56 16.97
N LYS A 7 -8.12 -9.52 16.26
CA LYS A 7 -7.46 -10.21 15.15
C LYS A 7 -7.24 -9.32 13.92
N LEU A 8 -8.23 -8.50 13.57
CA LEU A 8 -8.07 -7.51 12.49
C LEU A 8 -6.99 -6.47 12.82
N ILE A 9 -6.95 -5.97 14.07
CA ILE A 9 -5.91 -5.05 14.50
C ILE A 9 -4.52 -5.71 14.45
N GLU A 10 -4.42 -6.98 14.80
CA GLU A 10 -3.16 -7.71 14.73
C GLU A 10 -2.70 -7.91 13.28
N ALA A 11 -3.62 -8.28 12.38
CA ALA A 11 -3.32 -8.40 10.96
C ALA A 11 -2.82 -7.06 10.38
N GLU A 12 -3.49 -5.95 10.70
CA GLU A 12 -3.06 -4.60 10.29
C GLU A 12 -1.65 -4.25 10.81
N LYS A 13 -1.35 -4.58 12.07
CA LYS A 13 -0.02 -4.34 12.64
C LYS A 13 1.08 -5.12 11.93
N ILE A 14 0.84 -6.39 11.61
CA ILE A 14 1.79 -7.22 10.88
C ILE A 14 2.02 -6.66 9.48
N ALA A 15 0.95 -6.25 8.77
CA ALA A 15 1.09 -5.60 7.48
C ALA A 15 1.91 -4.30 7.58
N GLN A 16 1.67 -3.48 8.60
CA GLN A 16 2.45 -2.26 8.86
C GLN A 16 3.93 -2.57 9.14
N GLN A 17 4.21 -3.60 9.92
CA GLN A 17 5.58 -4.04 10.19
C GLN A 17 6.29 -4.51 8.92
N LEU A 18 5.61 -5.26 8.05
CA LEU A 18 6.17 -5.66 6.75
C LEU A 18 6.62 -4.44 5.94
N PHE A 19 5.77 -3.41 5.83
CA PHE A 19 6.14 -2.17 5.12
C PHE A 19 7.28 -1.40 5.78
N THR A 20 7.40 -1.45 7.10
CA THR A 20 8.55 -0.88 7.82
C THR A 20 9.84 -1.62 7.44
N VAL A 21 9.82 -2.95 7.43
CA VAL A 21 11.00 -3.77 7.08
C VAL A 21 11.37 -3.62 5.61
N ILE A 22 10.40 -3.45 4.69
CA ILE A 22 10.68 -3.12 3.28
C ILE A 22 11.56 -1.87 3.17
N GLY A 23 11.25 -0.83 3.97
CA GLY A 23 12.06 0.39 4.04
C GLY A 23 13.42 0.17 4.68
N GLU A 24 13.49 -0.52 5.83
CA GLU A 24 14.73 -0.79 6.57
C GLU A 24 15.71 -1.66 5.78
N ARG A 25 15.20 -2.63 5.00
CA ARG A 25 16.04 -3.47 4.11
C ARG A 25 16.35 -2.81 2.77
N GLU A 26 15.91 -1.58 2.56
CA GLU A 26 16.13 -0.82 1.33
C GLU A 26 15.75 -1.62 0.06
N LEU A 27 14.62 -2.32 0.09
CA LEU A 27 14.20 -3.13 -1.07
C LEU A 27 13.82 -2.25 -2.26
N ILE A 28 13.33 -1.03 -2.00
CA ILE A 28 12.91 -0.10 -3.03
C ILE A 28 14.12 0.68 -3.54
N LYS A 29 14.60 0.29 -4.70
CA LYS A 29 15.75 0.94 -5.36
C LYS A 29 15.67 0.79 -6.87
N PRO A 30 16.32 1.71 -7.62
CA PRO A 30 16.33 1.67 -9.07
C PRO A 30 17.04 0.44 -9.61
N GLY A 31 16.75 0.10 -10.85
CA GLY A 31 17.39 -0.98 -11.59
C GLY A 31 16.70 -2.33 -11.52
N LYS A 32 15.78 -2.56 -10.57
CA LYS A 32 14.91 -3.76 -10.56
C LYS A 32 13.56 -3.47 -11.21
N THR A 33 12.88 -4.50 -11.67
CA THR A 33 11.53 -4.36 -12.21
C THR A 33 10.46 -4.36 -11.11
N GLU A 34 9.25 -3.92 -11.46
CA GLU A 34 8.07 -4.00 -10.57
C GLU A 34 7.82 -5.44 -10.12
N ASN A 35 7.94 -6.41 -11.04
CA ASN A 35 7.76 -7.82 -10.74
C ASN A 35 8.87 -8.37 -9.82
N GLU A 36 10.12 -7.99 -10.03
CA GLU A 36 11.23 -8.38 -9.15
C GLU A 36 11.01 -7.86 -7.73
N LEU A 37 10.61 -6.59 -7.58
CA LEU A 37 10.27 -6.03 -6.26
C LEU A 37 9.07 -6.74 -5.63
N ASN A 38 8.03 -7.06 -6.41
CA ASN A 38 6.86 -7.80 -5.96
C ASN A 38 7.23 -9.17 -5.38
N GLU A 39 8.10 -9.93 -6.07
CA GLU A 39 8.55 -11.24 -5.61
C GLU A 39 9.50 -11.16 -4.41
N GLU A 40 10.33 -10.13 -4.32
CA GLU A 40 11.17 -9.89 -3.13
C GLU A 40 10.29 -9.61 -1.90
N VAL A 41 9.26 -8.77 -2.03
CA VAL A 41 8.33 -8.49 -0.93
C VAL A 41 7.51 -9.73 -0.55
N PHE A 42 7.08 -10.53 -1.53
CA PHE A 42 6.41 -11.80 -1.25
C PHE A 42 7.31 -12.74 -0.44
N SER A 43 8.55 -12.91 -0.86
CA SER A 43 9.52 -13.75 -0.17
C SER A 43 9.81 -13.26 1.26
N LEU A 44 9.93 -11.94 1.43
CA LEU A 44 10.10 -11.31 2.74
C LEU A 44 8.90 -11.55 3.66
N ALA A 45 7.69 -11.43 3.13
CA ALA A 45 6.47 -11.66 3.88
C ALA A 45 6.33 -13.12 4.34
N ASP A 46 6.71 -14.09 3.50
CA ASP A 46 6.77 -15.49 3.87
C ASP A 46 7.86 -15.76 4.92
N GLU A 47 9.07 -15.24 4.72
CA GLU A 47 10.21 -15.40 5.63
C GLU A 47 9.89 -14.93 7.05
N LEU A 48 9.31 -13.73 7.20
CA LEU A 48 9.13 -13.09 8.50
C LEU A 48 7.82 -13.45 9.18
N TYR A 49 6.76 -13.65 8.40
CA TYR A 49 5.40 -13.75 8.95
C TYR A 49 4.63 -14.96 8.42
N SER A 50 5.25 -15.82 7.61
CA SER A 50 4.60 -16.97 6.96
C SER A 50 3.39 -16.58 6.09
N ILE A 51 3.39 -15.37 5.54
CA ILE A 51 2.33 -14.85 4.68
C ILE A 51 2.51 -15.40 3.27
N LYS A 52 1.58 -16.27 2.83
CA LYS A 52 1.57 -16.92 1.51
C LYS A 52 0.32 -16.63 0.71
N LYS A 53 -0.69 -16.03 1.33
CA LYS A 53 -1.98 -15.77 0.73
C LYS A 53 -2.30 -14.29 0.75
N TYR A 54 -2.95 -13.84 -0.31
CA TYR A 54 -3.43 -12.47 -0.48
C TYR A 54 -4.87 -12.52 -0.97
N TRP A 55 -5.72 -11.62 -0.50
CA TRP A 55 -7.13 -11.59 -0.89
C TRP A 55 -7.35 -10.87 -2.22
N HIS A 56 -6.38 -10.02 -2.65
CA HIS A 56 -6.33 -9.44 -3.98
C HIS A 56 -4.92 -9.58 -4.60
N LYS A 57 -4.77 -9.21 -5.87
CA LYS A 57 -3.45 -9.23 -6.53
C LYS A 57 -2.51 -8.26 -5.85
N ARG A 58 -1.29 -8.69 -5.59
CA ARG A 58 -0.23 -7.81 -5.11
C ARG A 58 0.13 -6.83 -6.22
N ILE A 59 0.20 -5.54 -5.91
CA ILE A 59 0.50 -4.49 -6.87
C ILE A 59 1.80 -3.79 -6.46
N VAL A 60 2.71 -3.71 -7.42
CA VAL A 60 3.84 -2.79 -7.44
C VAL A 60 3.75 -2.04 -8.76
N ARG A 61 3.66 -0.73 -8.71
CA ARG A 61 3.60 0.12 -9.90
C ARG A 61 4.50 1.33 -9.75
N SER A 62 5.31 1.60 -10.78
CA SER A 62 6.25 2.72 -10.82
C SER A 62 6.01 3.61 -12.04
N GLY A 63 6.42 4.87 -11.95
CA GLY A 63 6.34 5.82 -13.03
C GLY A 63 4.94 5.91 -13.64
N ILE A 64 4.85 5.76 -14.96
CA ILE A 64 3.56 5.86 -15.68
C ILE A 64 2.56 4.77 -15.28
N ASN A 65 3.03 3.60 -14.82
CA ASN A 65 2.15 2.53 -14.38
C ASN A 65 1.34 2.90 -13.12
N THR A 66 1.76 3.92 -12.36
CA THR A 66 0.99 4.42 -11.21
C THR A 66 -0.37 5.02 -11.61
N LEU A 67 -0.56 5.36 -12.87
CA LEU A 67 -1.81 5.91 -13.42
C LEU A 67 -2.75 4.84 -13.99
N VAL A 68 -2.31 3.59 -14.02
CA VAL A 68 -3.10 2.51 -14.63
C VAL A 68 -4.12 1.96 -13.64
N PRO A 69 -5.41 1.79 -14.02
CA PRO A 69 -6.45 1.24 -13.16
C PRO A 69 -6.11 -0.16 -12.61
N TYR A 70 -6.70 -0.50 -11.45
CA TYR A 70 -6.44 -1.76 -10.74
C TYR A 70 -6.66 -3.01 -11.60
N ASP A 71 -7.71 -3.04 -12.41
CA ASP A 71 -8.11 -4.18 -13.23
C ASP A 71 -7.23 -4.41 -14.46
N GLU A 72 -6.42 -3.41 -14.83
CA GLU A 72 -5.47 -3.54 -15.93
C GLU A 72 -4.14 -4.14 -15.47
N ASN A 73 -3.40 -4.73 -16.43
CA ASN A 73 -2.08 -5.30 -16.20
C ASN A 73 -1.09 -4.65 -17.18
N PRO A 74 -0.50 -3.51 -16.81
CA PRO A 74 0.46 -2.84 -17.67
C PRO A 74 1.74 -3.67 -17.85
N PRO A 75 2.56 -3.38 -18.87
CA PRO A 75 3.90 -3.96 -19.00
C PRO A 75 4.74 -3.72 -17.76
N ASP A 76 5.57 -4.70 -17.41
CA ASP A 76 6.53 -4.60 -16.31
C ASP A 76 7.58 -3.51 -16.59
N LEU A 77 7.73 -2.55 -15.70
CA LEU A 77 8.68 -1.47 -15.83
C LEU A 77 9.89 -1.64 -14.90
N THR A 78 11.04 -1.17 -15.36
CA THR A 78 12.22 -1.02 -14.50
C THR A 78 12.12 0.29 -13.73
N ILE A 79 12.21 0.22 -12.41
CA ILE A 79 12.19 1.36 -11.49
C ILE A 79 13.41 2.25 -11.76
N GLN A 80 13.21 3.54 -11.92
CA GLN A 80 14.22 4.53 -12.28
C GLN A 80 14.78 5.25 -11.06
N GLU A 81 15.93 5.96 -11.23
CA GLU A 81 16.59 6.74 -10.17
C GLU A 81 15.81 7.95 -9.69
N ASP A 82 14.84 8.41 -10.48
CA ASP A 82 13.93 9.49 -10.12
C ASP A 82 12.50 9.02 -10.39
N ASP A 83 11.97 8.18 -9.52
CA ASP A 83 10.67 7.58 -9.72
C ASP A 83 9.73 7.77 -8.54
N ILE A 84 8.42 7.72 -8.81
CA ILE A 84 7.38 7.54 -7.81
C ILE A 84 6.76 6.17 -8.05
N LEU A 85 6.54 5.44 -6.97
CA LEU A 85 5.92 4.11 -7.04
C LEU A 85 5.03 3.88 -5.83
N PHE A 86 4.10 2.95 -5.97
CA PHE A 86 3.34 2.47 -4.83
C PHE A 86 3.33 0.93 -4.78
N LEU A 87 3.20 0.43 -3.57
CA LEU A 87 2.92 -0.95 -3.26
C LEU A 87 1.53 -1.03 -2.64
N ASP A 88 0.75 -2.01 -3.08
CA ASP A 88 -0.60 -2.26 -2.58
C ASP A 88 -0.79 -3.77 -2.42
N PHE A 89 -0.88 -4.22 -1.17
CA PHE A 89 -0.94 -5.63 -0.81
C PHE A 89 -2.07 -5.91 0.16
N GLY A 90 -2.80 -6.98 -0.10
CA GLY A 90 -3.85 -7.50 0.77
C GLY A 90 -3.44 -8.82 1.45
N PRO A 91 -2.47 -8.84 2.37
CA PRO A 91 -2.02 -10.09 2.99
C PRO A 91 -3.09 -10.71 3.89
N ILE A 92 -3.17 -12.05 3.89
CA ILE A 92 -4.02 -12.81 4.80
C ILE A 92 -3.14 -13.38 5.91
N ILE A 93 -3.38 -12.94 7.14
CA ILE A 93 -2.66 -13.31 8.34
C ILE A 93 -3.59 -14.14 9.25
N GLU A 94 -3.30 -15.43 9.47
CA GLU A 94 -4.14 -16.32 10.29
C GLU A 94 -5.64 -16.26 9.92
N ASP A 95 -5.97 -16.28 8.62
CA ASP A 95 -7.32 -16.15 8.05
C ASP A 95 -7.97 -14.75 8.20
N TRP A 96 -7.21 -13.72 8.60
CA TRP A 96 -7.65 -12.33 8.69
C TRP A 96 -6.99 -11.48 7.59
N GLU A 97 -7.84 -10.75 6.88
CA GLU A 97 -7.42 -9.87 5.79
C GLU A 97 -6.90 -8.54 6.32
N ALA A 98 -5.74 -8.12 5.84
CA ALA A 98 -5.26 -6.76 5.95
C ALA A 98 -5.26 -6.12 4.56
N ASP A 99 -5.33 -4.80 4.52
CA ASP A 99 -5.26 -4.01 3.29
C ASP A 99 -4.30 -2.85 3.53
N PHE A 100 -3.18 -2.85 2.83
CA PHE A 100 -2.12 -1.91 3.13
C PHE A 100 -1.38 -1.43 1.88
N GLY A 101 -1.43 -0.13 1.64
CA GLY A 101 -0.72 0.52 0.55
C GLY A 101 0.20 1.63 1.04
N ARG A 102 1.31 1.86 0.33
CA ARG A 102 2.24 2.98 0.56
C ARG A 102 2.85 3.47 -0.73
N THR A 103 3.02 4.78 -0.80
CA THR A 103 3.72 5.47 -1.87
C THR A 103 5.16 5.77 -1.47
N PHE A 104 6.08 5.54 -2.38
CA PHE A 104 7.50 5.79 -2.22
C PHE A 104 8.00 6.70 -3.32
N VAL A 105 9.06 7.46 -3.03
CA VAL A 105 9.74 8.31 -4.02
C VAL A 105 11.22 8.02 -3.95
N ILE A 106 11.80 7.78 -5.12
CA ILE A 106 13.25 7.68 -5.34
C ILE A 106 13.69 9.01 -5.94
N GLY A 107 14.89 9.48 -5.57
CA GLY A 107 15.38 10.78 -6.03
C GLY A 107 14.84 11.96 -5.23
N ASN A 108 14.95 13.15 -5.79
CA ASN A 108 14.74 14.40 -5.07
C ASN A 108 13.70 15.34 -5.72
N ASP A 109 12.86 14.83 -6.62
CA ASP A 109 11.81 15.64 -7.25
C ASP A 109 10.81 16.16 -6.20
N PRO A 110 10.74 17.48 -5.98
CA PRO A 110 9.89 18.07 -4.95
C PRO A 110 8.38 17.85 -5.21
N ALA A 111 7.98 17.70 -6.48
CA ALA A 111 6.57 17.45 -6.84
C ALA A 111 6.16 16.03 -6.45
N LYS A 112 7.01 15.03 -6.70
CA LYS A 112 6.78 13.64 -6.28
C LYS A 112 6.74 13.51 -4.76
N HIS A 113 7.67 14.15 -4.06
CA HIS A 113 7.66 14.20 -2.60
C HIS A 113 6.43 14.92 -2.03
N LYS A 114 5.96 15.98 -2.70
CA LYS A 114 4.71 16.65 -2.32
C LYS A 114 3.53 15.69 -2.49
N LEU A 115 3.40 15.03 -3.64
CA LEU A 115 2.32 14.07 -3.92
C LEU A 115 2.30 12.94 -2.90
N LYS A 116 3.45 12.36 -2.55
CA LYS A 116 3.56 11.35 -1.49
C LYS A 116 3.02 11.85 -0.15
N ARG A 117 3.35 13.08 0.26
CA ARG A 117 2.85 13.67 1.51
C ARG A 117 1.35 13.96 1.43
N ASP A 118 0.88 14.49 0.30
CA ASP A 118 -0.52 14.86 0.13
C ASP A 118 -1.44 13.63 0.21
N ILE A 119 -1.06 12.49 -0.38
CA ILE A 119 -1.87 11.27 -0.30
C ILE A 119 -1.95 10.73 1.14
N GLU A 120 -0.87 10.82 1.90
CA GLU A 120 -0.85 10.42 3.31
C GLU A 120 -1.74 11.35 4.16
N LEU A 121 -1.66 12.66 3.93
CA LEU A 121 -2.52 13.64 4.60
C LEU A 121 -4.00 13.43 4.26
N ALA A 122 -4.33 13.22 2.99
CA ALA A 122 -5.68 12.95 2.54
C ALA A 122 -6.25 11.68 3.21
N TRP A 123 -5.44 10.62 3.33
CA TRP A 123 -5.86 9.41 4.03
C TRP A 123 -6.17 9.67 5.50
N HIS A 124 -5.32 10.43 6.21
CA HIS A 124 -5.58 10.78 7.60
C HIS A 124 -6.82 11.65 7.76
N GLU A 125 -7.02 12.63 6.89
CA GLU A 125 -8.21 13.48 6.89
C GLU A 125 -9.48 12.67 6.62
N ALA A 126 -9.46 11.79 5.62
CA ALA A 126 -10.58 10.89 5.33
C ALA A 126 -10.91 9.97 6.51
N LYS A 127 -9.90 9.40 7.15
CA LYS A 127 -10.06 8.55 8.34
C LYS A 127 -10.67 9.31 9.52
N ASP A 128 -10.17 10.52 9.79
CA ASP A 128 -10.66 11.36 10.88
C ASP A 128 -12.10 11.82 10.61
N TRP A 129 -12.40 12.19 9.36
CA TRP A 129 -13.76 12.55 8.96
C TRP A 129 -14.71 11.36 9.14
N PHE A 130 -14.32 10.15 8.66
CA PHE A 130 -15.08 8.92 8.84
C PHE A 130 -15.36 8.64 10.32
N GLY A 131 -14.38 8.77 11.19
CA GLY A 131 -14.50 8.50 12.62
C GLY A 131 -15.45 9.44 13.37
N ARG A 132 -15.76 10.61 12.79
CA ARG A 132 -16.69 11.59 13.35
C ARG A 132 -18.15 11.36 12.93
N GLN A 133 -18.40 10.46 11.97
CA GLN A 133 -19.76 10.20 11.48
C GLN A 133 -20.47 9.19 12.38
N SER A 134 -21.73 9.49 12.78
CA SER A 134 -22.57 8.56 13.52
C SER A 134 -23.31 7.57 12.62
N LYS A 135 -23.56 7.98 11.38
CA LYS A 135 -24.13 7.16 10.29
C LYS A 135 -23.47 7.60 9.00
N LEU A 136 -23.13 6.65 8.16
CA LEU A 136 -22.46 6.91 6.90
C LEU A 136 -22.78 5.80 5.91
N THR A 137 -23.03 6.17 4.66
CA THR A 137 -23.08 5.25 3.52
C THR A 137 -21.74 5.25 2.77
N GLY A 138 -21.45 4.18 2.04
CA GLY A 138 -20.26 4.13 1.19
C GLY A 138 -20.25 5.23 0.13
N ALA A 139 -21.43 5.61 -0.41
CA ALA A 139 -21.53 6.70 -1.39
C ALA A 139 -21.15 8.07 -0.80
N GLU A 140 -21.62 8.38 0.41
CA GLU A 140 -21.27 9.63 1.09
C GLU A 140 -19.77 9.71 1.38
N TYR A 141 -19.17 8.59 1.81
CA TYR A 141 -17.72 8.53 2.04
C TYR A 141 -16.92 8.70 0.73
N TRP A 142 -17.36 8.04 -0.33
CA TRP A 142 -16.76 8.20 -1.66
C TRP A 142 -16.78 9.65 -2.13
N HIS A 143 -17.94 10.32 -2.06
CA HIS A 143 -18.04 11.74 -2.44
C HIS A 143 -17.08 12.62 -1.64
N TYR A 144 -16.99 12.40 -0.32
CA TYR A 144 -16.06 13.14 0.50
C TYR A 144 -14.60 12.95 0.07
N ILE A 145 -14.19 11.71 -0.25
CA ILE A 145 -12.82 11.42 -0.69
C ILE A 145 -12.52 12.07 -2.05
N VAL A 146 -13.49 12.09 -2.96
CA VAL A 146 -13.31 12.70 -4.30
C VAL A 146 -13.15 14.21 -4.22
N ASP A 147 -13.74 14.85 -3.20
CA ASP A 147 -13.70 16.31 -2.97
C ASP A 147 -12.46 16.76 -2.16
N LEU A 148 -11.65 15.83 -1.63
CA LEU A 148 -10.39 16.11 -0.93
C LEU A 148 -9.27 16.50 -1.90
#